data_730cf161bba9e2a1a830b4902020fc12
#
_entry.id   730cf161bba9e2a1a830b4902020fc12
#
_cell.length_a   1.000
_cell.length_b   1.000
_cell.length_c   1.000
_cell.angle_alpha   90.00
_cell.angle_beta   90.00
_cell.angle_gamma   90.00
#
_symmetry.space_group_name_H-M   'P 1'
#
loop_
_entity.id
_entity.type
_entity.pdbx_description
1 polymer ?
#
loop_
_entity_poly.entity_id
_entity_poly.type
_entity_poly.pdbx_seq_one_letter_code
_entity_poly.pdbx_strand_id
1 'polypeptide(L)'
;MNGTGVGFSCERQDINKLPVVPKDLDVCDDTIVVEDSKLGWAKAFKKLISHLYEGDIPTFDYHKVRPAGARLKTFGGRASGPEPLRRLFEFVVNTFKEAKGDKLTSIQVHDIMCMVGEIVVVGGVRRSALISLSNLTDRRMREAKIGAWYNDHPHRGLANNSVAYTEKPDSETFMEEWLSLVKSKS
;
A
#
# COMPACT_ATOMS: atom_id res chain seq x y z
N MET A 1 12.10 4.58 -0.53
CA MET A 1 12.93 4.21 0.63
C MET A 1 14.11 5.17 0.88
N ASN A 2 14.18 6.29 0.18
CA ASN A 2 15.27 7.27 0.32
C ASN A 2 14.84 8.56 1.04
N GLY A 3 13.68 8.58 1.68
CA GLY A 3 13.13 9.75 2.36
C GLY A 3 12.61 10.83 1.41
N THR A 4 12.32 10.48 0.17
CA THR A 4 11.73 11.37 -0.84
C THR A 4 10.22 11.29 -0.80
N GLY A 5 9.53 12.34 -1.23
CA GLY A 5 8.10 12.29 -1.53
C GLY A 5 7.83 11.41 -2.75
N VAL A 6 6.78 10.58 -2.68
CA VAL A 6 6.36 9.70 -3.78
C VAL A 6 4.88 9.93 -4.05
N GLY A 7 4.55 10.28 -5.30
CA GLY A 7 3.18 10.28 -5.81
C GLY A 7 2.85 8.95 -6.48
N PHE A 8 1.62 8.47 -6.29
CA PHE A 8 1.09 7.31 -6.99
C PHE A 8 -0.38 7.53 -7.38
N SER A 9 -0.80 6.90 -8.46
CA SER A 9 -2.16 7.00 -8.99
C SER A 9 -3.01 5.82 -8.53
N CYS A 10 -4.18 6.13 -7.95
CA CYS A 10 -5.30 5.23 -7.75
C CYS A 10 -6.46 5.60 -8.68
N GLU A 11 -6.18 6.36 -9.74
CA GLU A 11 -7.18 6.80 -10.70
C GLU A 11 -7.71 5.61 -11.50
N ARG A 12 -8.97 5.68 -11.87
CA ARG A 12 -9.70 4.59 -12.57
C ARG A 12 -8.99 4.11 -13.82
N GLN A 13 -8.40 5.02 -14.58
CA GLN A 13 -7.66 4.67 -15.80
C GLN A 13 -6.43 3.80 -15.54
N ASP A 14 -5.81 3.89 -14.37
CA ASP A 14 -4.68 3.06 -13.97
C ASP A 14 -5.13 1.77 -13.29
N ILE A 15 -6.11 1.86 -12.40
CA ILE A 15 -6.72 0.68 -11.75
C ILE A 15 -7.31 -0.29 -12.77
N ASN A 16 -7.94 0.22 -13.84
CA ASN A 16 -8.52 -0.62 -14.88
C ASN A 16 -7.49 -1.41 -15.71
N LYS A 17 -6.21 -1.02 -15.66
CA LYS A 17 -5.11 -1.77 -16.32
C LYS A 17 -4.65 -2.98 -15.50
N LEU A 18 -5.01 -3.05 -14.20
CA LEU A 18 -4.62 -4.17 -13.35
C LEU A 18 -5.31 -5.46 -13.83
N PRO A 19 -4.62 -6.60 -13.74
CA PRO A 19 -5.22 -7.90 -14.02
C PRO A 19 -6.34 -8.22 -13.03
N VAL A 20 -7.21 -9.15 -13.40
CA VAL A 20 -8.18 -9.74 -12.50
C VAL A 20 -7.44 -10.68 -11.55
N VAL A 21 -7.75 -10.61 -10.27
CA VAL A 21 -7.22 -11.56 -9.26
C VAL A 21 -7.86 -12.92 -9.51
N PRO A 22 -7.10 -14.01 -9.54
CA PRO A 22 -7.66 -15.35 -9.71
C PRO A 22 -8.77 -15.68 -8.69
N LYS A 23 -9.73 -16.50 -9.10
CA LYS A 23 -10.81 -16.94 -8.21
C LYS A 23 -10.30 -17.85 -7.10
N ASP A 24 -9.30 -18.65 -7.43
CA ASP A 24 -8.65 -19.57 -6.49
C ASP A 24 -7.26 -19.02 -6.17
N LEU A 25 -6.95 -18.96 -4.90
CA LEU A 25 -5.66 -18.59 -4.35
C LEU A 25 -5.26 -19.69 -3.37
N ASP A 26 -4.33 -20.53 -3.78
CA ASP A 26 -3.90 -21.70 -3.02
C ASP A 26 -2.46 -21.54 -2.53
N VAL A 27 -2.16 -22.16 -1.39
CA VAL A 27 -0.79 -22.17 -0.89
C VAL A 27 0.06 -23.07 -1.79
N CYS A 28 1.16 -22.51 -2.30
CA CYS A 28 2.11 -23.27 -3.11
C CYS A 28 3.38 -23.63 -2.32
N ASP A 29 4.18 -24.55 -2.86
CA ASP A 29 5.42 -25.01 -2.23
C ASP A 29 6.60 -24.00 -2.39
N ASP A 30 6.40 -22.95 -3.17
CA ASP A 30 7.43 -21.95 -3.40
C ASP A 30 7.69 -21.13 -2.14
N THR A 31 8.99 -20.93 -1.86
CA THR A 31 9.45 -20.12 -0.73
C THR A 31 10.22 -18.90 -1.22
N ILE A 32 9.74 -17.71 -0.87
CA ILE A 32 10.43 -16.45 -1.13
C ILE A 32 11.43 -16.18 -0.02
N VAL A 33 12.73 -16.35 -0.32
CA VAL A 33 13.82 -15.97 0.60
C VAL A 33 14.03 -14.46 0.52
N VAL A 34 13.89 -13.78 1.66
CA VAL A 34 14.02 -12.31 1.76
C VAL A 34 15.46 -11.94 2.07
N GLU A 35 16.11 -11.19 1.18
CA GLU A 35 17.46 -10.68 1.39
C GLU A 35 17.46 -9.42 2.27
N ASP A 36 18.50 -9.26 3.13
CA ASP A 36 18.65 -8.13 4.07
C ASP A 36 19.12 -6.85 3.37
N SER A 37 18.29 -6.36 2.44
CA SER A 37 18.55 -5.12 1.71
C SER A 37 17.26 -4.50 1.19
N LYS A 38 17.27 -3.18 0.93
CA LYS A 38 16.13 -2.47 0.32
C LYS A 38 15.70 -3.12 -1.00
N LEU A 39 16.67 -3.47 -1.83
CA LEU A 39 16.42 -4.14 -3.11
C LEU A 39 15.88 -5.56 -2.91
N GLY A 40 16.39 -6.28 -1.91
CA GLY A 40 15.90 -7.62 -1.54
C GLY A 40 14.44 -7.59 -1.12
N TRP A 41 14.05 -6.64 -0.29
CA TRP A 41 12.66 -6.44 0.14
C TRP A 41 11.76 -6.09 -1.04
N ALA A 42 12.19 -5.18 -1.93
CA ALA A 42 11.44 -4.82 -3.13
C ALA A 42 11.27 -6.02 -4.10
N LYS A 43 12.32 -6.83 -4.27
CA LYS A 43 12.26 -8.05 -5.09
C LYS A 43 11.30 -9.09 -4.49
N ALA A 44 11.36 -9.29 -3.17
CA ALA A 44 10.45 -10.20 -2.48
C ALA A 44 8.99 -9.75 -2.62
N PHE A 45 8.72 -8.47 -2.45
CA PHE A 45 7.39 -7.89 -2.65
C PHE A 45 6.91 -8.06 -4.10
N LYS A 46 7.77 -7.79 -5.10
CA LYS A 46 7.43 -7.99 -6.51
C LYS A 46 7.09 -9.47 -6.81
N LYS A 47 7.86 -10.40 -6.26
CA LYS A 47 7.60 -11.85 -6.41
C LYS A 47 6.25 -12.22 -5.80
N LEU A 48 5.94 -11.74 -4.58
CA LEU A 48 4.64 -11.96 -3.96
C LEU A 48 3.50 -11.52 -4.86
N ILE A 49 3.56 -10.29 -5.40
CA ILE A 49 2.50 -9.77 -6.29
C ILE A 49 2.35 -10.64 -7.56
N SER A 50 3.48 -11.11 -8.14
CA SER A 50 3.43 -12.01 -9.30
C SER A 50 2.73 -13.33 -8.97
N HIS A 51 3.12 -13.99 -7.87
CA HIS A 51 2.47 -15.24 -7.41
C HIS A 51 0.96 -15.05 -7.18
N LEU A 52 0.57 -13.97 -6.52
CA LEU A 52 -0.84 -13.72 -6.23
C LEU A 52 -1.68 -13.52 -7.51
N TYR A 53 -1.12 -12.92 -8.56
CA TYR A 53 -1.80 -12.84 -9.85
C TYR A 53 -1.76 -14.16 -10.66
N GLU A 54 -0.90 -15.09 -10.31
CA GLU A 54 -0.84 -16.44 -10.86
C GLU A 54 -1.78 -17.42 -10.12
N GLY A 55 -2.29 -17.02 -8.94
CA GLY A 55 -3.18 -17.84 -8.11
C GLY A 55 -2.47 -18.52 -6.95
N ASP A 56 -1.19 -18.20 -6.73
CA ASP A 56 -0.33 -18.84 -5.76
C ASP A 56 -0.07 -17.98 -4.52
N ILE A 57 -0.10 -18.59 -3.35
CA ILE A 57 0.31 -17.97 -2.09
C ILE A 57 1.62 -18.63 -1.65
N PRO A 58 2.79 -17.97 -1.86
CA PRO A 58 4.09 -18.52 -1.48
C PRO A 58 4.31 -18.44 0.03
N THR A 59 5.22 -19.26 0.53
CA THR A 59 5.77 -19.12 1.88
C THR A 59 6.95 -18.13 1.90
N PHE A 60 7.33 -17.65 3.09
CA PHE A 60 8.38 -16.65 3.24
C PHE A 60 9.44 -17.09 4.23
N ASP A 61 10.70 -16.93 3.82
CA ASP A 61 11.86 -17.18 4.66
C ASP A 61 12.61 -15.88 4.94
N TYR A 62 12.65 -15.48 6.22
CA TYR A 62 13.27 -14.24 6.69
C TYR A 62 14.62 -14.47 7.37
N HIS A 63 15.21 -15.69 7.31
CA HIS A 63 16.43 -16.04 8.08
C HIS A 63 17.61 -15.08 7.79
N LYS A 64 17.68 -14.52 6.58
CA LYS A 64 18.74 -13.57 6.19
C LYS A 64 18.51 -12.16 6.70
N VAL A 65 17.26 -11.80 7.09
CA VAL A 65 16.93 -10.44 7.53
C VAL A 65 17.48 -10.24 8.94
N ARG A 66 18.25 -9.16 9.13
CA ARG A 66 18.83 -8.83 10.44
C ARG A 66 17.73 -8.66 11.50
N PRO A 67 18.01 -9.05 12.75
CA PRO A 67 17.05 -8.95 13.85
C PRO A 67 16.75 -7.50 14.20
N ALA A 68 15.60 -7.28 14.84
CA ALA A 68 15.23 -5.99 15.40
C ALA A 68 16.30 -5.51 16.39
N GLY A 69 16.58 -4.21 16.39
CA GLY A 69 17.58 -3.58 17.26
C GLY A 69 19.02 -3.64 16.71
N ALA A 70 19.33 -4.40 15.67
CA ALA A 70 20.64 -4.41 15.03
C ALA A 70 21.01 -3.01 14.51
N ARG A 71 22.29 -2.63 14.63
CA ARG A 71 22.76 -1.29 14.22
C ARG A 71 22.76 -1.16 12.69
N LEU A 72 22.20 -0.06 12.19
CA LEU A 72 22.24 0.27 10.77
C LEU A 72 23.58 0.90 10.41
N LYS A 73 24.22 0.41 9.34
CA LYS A 73 25.57 0.86 8.96
C LYS A 73 25.58 2.20 8.22
N THR A 74 24.49 2.53 7.50
CA THR A 74 24.51 3.62 6.49
C THR A 74 23.88 4.91 6.99
N PHE A 75 22.81 4.87 7.80
CA PHE A 75 22.04 6.06 8.20
C PHE A 75 21.92 6.27 9.71
N GLY A 76 22.63 5.47 10.50
CA GLY A 76 22.41 5.43 11.94
C GLY A 76 21.04 4.81 12.29
N GLY A 77 20.77 4.64 13.58
CA GLY A 77 19.52 4.01 14.05
C GLY A 77 19.62 2.50 14.17
N ARG A 78 18.47 1.88 14.42
CA ARG A 78 18.35 0.44 14.64
C ARG A 78 17.40 -0.20 13.63
N ALA A 79 17.66 -1.44 13.26
CA ALA A 79 16.83 -2.22 12.36
C ALA A 79 15.48 -2.55 13.01
N SER A 80 14.44 -2.59 12.21
CA SER A 80 13.09 -3.00 12.63
C SER A 80 12.92 -4.53 12.72
N GLY A 81 13.86 -5.28 12.15
CA GLY A 81 13.70 -6.72 11.95
C GLY A 81 12.72 -7.05 10.81
N PRO A 82 12.36 -8.32 10.64
CA PRO A 82 11.49 -8.77 9.55
C PRO A 82 10.00 -8.47 9.77
N GLU A 83 9.58 -8.15 11.00
CA GLU A 83 8.16 -8.07 11.39
C GLU A 83 7.34 -7.05 10.56
N PRO A 84 7.82 -5.83 10.26
CA PRO A 84 7.06 -4.91 9.41
C PRO A 84 6.82 -5.44 8.01
N LEU A 85 7.81 -6.16 7.45
CA LEU A 85 7.68 -6.76 6.13
C LEU A 85 6.71 -7.95 6.14
N ARG A 86 6.71 -8.75 7.22
CA ARG A 86 5.75 -9.83 7.42
C ARG A 86 4.31 -9.29 7.42
N ARG A 87 4.06 -8.25 8.21
CA ARG A 87 2.74 -7.59 8.24
C ARG A 87 2.31 -7.05 6.89
N LEU A 88 3.22 -6.44 6.12
CA LEU A 88 2.93 -6.01 4.76
C LEU A 88 2.50 -7.20 3.88
N PHE A 89 3.25 -8.29 3.89
CA PHE A 89 2.96 -9.45 3.06
C PHE A 89 1.63 -10.11 3.43
N GLU A 90 1.34 -10.26 4.71
CA GLU A 90 0.05 -10.77 5.21
C GLU A 90 -1.11 -9.86 4.80
N PHE A 91 -0.93 -8.54 4.92
CA PHE A 91 -1.93 -7.57 4.49
C PHE A 91 -2.23 -7.70 3.00
N VAL A 92 -1.19 -7.80 2.16
CA VAL A 92 -1.34 -7.93 0.70
C VAL A 92 -2.05 -9.25 0.35
N VAL A 93 -1.64 -10.36 0.93
CA VAL A 93 -2.30 -11.66 0.71
C VAL A 93 -3.80 -11.59 1.07
N ASN A 94 -4.13 -10.99 2.20
CA ASN A 94 -5.53 -10.83 2.63
C ASN A 94 -6.32 -9.93 1.68
N THR A 95 -5.74 -8.81 1.23
CA THR A 95 -6.36 -7.91 0.25
C THR A 95 -6.65 -8.64 -1.07
N PHE A 96 -5.73 -9.48 -1.55
CA PHE A 96 -5.96 -10.28 -2.75
C PHE A 96 -7.04 -11.34 -2.53
N LYS A 97 -7.09 -11.98 -1.35
CA LYS A 97 -8.17 -12.92 -1.00
C LYS A 97 -9.55 -12.27 -1.01
N GLU A 98 -9.65 -11.02 -0.58
CA GLU A 98 -10.89 -10.24 -0.64
C GLU A 98 -11.30 -9.86 -2.07
N ALA A 99 -10.33 -9.72 -2.98
CA ALA A 99 -10.56 -9.33 -4.36
C ALA A 99 -10.71 -10.52 -5.34
N LYS A 100 -10.78 -11.76 -4.84
CA LYS A 100 -10.89 -12.98 -5.67
C LYS A 100 -11.94 -12.87 -6.77
N GLY A 101 -11.53 -13.13 -8.01
CA GLY A 101 -12.41 -13.12 -9.18
C GLY A 101 -12.73 -11.73 -9.72
N ASP A 102 -12.19 -10.67 -9.12
CA ASP A 102 -12.38 -9.28 -9.52
C ASP A 102 -11.04 -8.54 -9.58
N LYS A 103 -11.04 -7.29 -9.98
CA LYS A 103 -9.86 -6.42 -9.92
C LYS A 103 -9.73 -5.78 -8.55
N LEU A 104 -8.49 -5.51 -8.16
CA LEU A 104 -8.24 -4.64 -7.00
C LEU A 104 -8.93 -3.29 -7.21
N THR A 105 -9.62 -2.82 -6.18
CA THR A 105 -10.26 -1.50 -6.17
C THR A 105 -9.24 -0.39 -5.90
N SER A 106 -9.60 0.86 -6.19
CA SER A 106 -8.76 2.04 -5.91
C SER A 106 -8.32 2.11 -4.45
N ILE A 107 -9.23 1.84 -3.51
CA ILE A 107 -8.93 1.88 -2.08
C ILE A 107 -8.02 0.73 -1.64
N GLN A 108 -8.16 -0.47 -2.20
CA GLN A 108 -7.26 -1.59 -1.92
C GLN A 108 -5.84 -1.32 -2.40
N VAL A 109 -5.69 -0.76 -3.61
CA VAL A 109 -4.37 -0.34 -4.12
C VAL A 109 -3.78 0.77 -3.27
N HIS A 110 -4.58 1.78 -2.88
CA HIS A 110 -4.19 2.84 -1.97
C HIS A 110 -3.65 2.27 -0.64
N ASP A 111 -4.38 1.34 -0.03
CA ASP A 111 -4.04 0.77 1.27
C ASP A 111 -2.75 -0.07 1.19
N ILE A 112 -2.56 -0.85 0.11
CA ILE A 112 -1.29 -1.55 -0.15
C ILE A 112 -0.12 -0.55 -0.25
N MET A 113 -0.28 0.55 -0.97
CA MET A 113 0.78 1.56 -1.11
C MET A 113 1.07 2.27 0.23
N CYS A 114 0.05 2.51 1.05
CA CYS A 114 0.24 3.03 2.39
C CYS A 114 1.00 2.05 3.28
N MET A 115 0.68 0.75 3.22
CA MET A 115 1.42 -0.29 3.95
C MET A 115 2.89 -0.39 3.50
N VAL A 116 3.18 -0.23 2.20
CA VAL A 116 4.57 -0.10 1.72
C VAL A 116 5.25 1.13 2.35
N GLY A 117 4.53 2.24 2.51
CA GLY A 117 5.04 3.43 3.21
C GLY A 117 5.36 3.14 4.68
N GLU A 118 4.55 2.37 5.37
CA GLU A 118 4.73 2.03 6.78
C GLU A 118 6.05 1.32 7.06
N ILE A 119 6.44 0.34 6.24
CA ILE A 119 7.71 -0.38 6.42
C ILE A 119 8.94 0.51 6.26
N VAL A 120 8.83 1.63 5.56
CA VAL A 120 9.90 2.62 5.40
C VAL A 120 10.05 3.47 6.67
N VAL A 121 8.95 3.73 7.38
CA VAL A 121 8.91 4.56 8.59
C VAL A 121 9.54 3.83 9.79
N VAL A 122 9.29 2.54 9.91
CA VAL A 122 9.73 1.73 11.08
C VAL A 122 11.25 1.62 11.18
N GLY A 123 12.00 1.85 10.10
CA GLY A 123 13.47 1.83 10.08
C GLY A 123 14.15 3.04 10.75
N GLY A 124 13.42 3.92 11.43
CA GLY A 124 13.98 5.01 12.26
C GLY A 124 14.55 6.20 11.45
N VAL A 125 14.45 6.22 10.14
CA VAL A 125 14.92 7.29 9.29
C VAL A 125 13.75 7.89 8.52
N ARG A 126 13.63 9.20 8.64
CA ARG A 126 12.74 10.15 7.98
C ARG A 126 11.62 9.55 7.13
N ARG A 127 10.39 9.78 7.54
CA ARG A 127 9.14 9.42 6.89
C ARG A 127 9.16 9.80 5.41
N SER A 128 8.91 8.86 4.53
CA SER A 128 8.55 9.19 3.15
C SER A 128 7.16 9.83 3.16
N ALA A 129 7.00 10.97 2.49
CA ALA A 129 5.68 11.53 2.24
C ALA A 129 5.08 10.82 1.03
N LEU A 130 3.82 10.39 1.13
CA LEU A 130 3.07 9.80 0.03
C LEU A 130 1.95 10.75 -0.39
N ILE A 131 1.71 10.84 -1.69
CA ILE A 131 0.53 11.50 -2.27
C ILE A 131 -0.18 10.47 -3.13
N SER A 132 -1.43 10.19 -2.78
CA SER A 132 -2.33 9.34 -3.56
C SER A 132 -3.22 10.24 -4.44
N LEU A 133 -3.23 9.97 -5.73
CA LEU A 133 -4.10 10.67 -6.69
C LEU A 133 -5.29 9.79 -7.02
N SER A 134 -6.49 10.38 -7.05
CA SER A 134 -7.73 9.69 -7.38
C SER A 134 -8.64 10.57 -8.25
N ASN A 135 -9.64 9.95 -8.86
CA ASN A 135 -10.66 10.68 -9.60
C ASN A 135 -11.63 11.36 -8.60
N LEU A 136 -12.12 12.53 -8.97
CA LEU A 136 -13.11 13.29 -8.20
C LEU A 136 -14.38 12.47 -7.89
N THR A 137 -14.78 11.59 -8.79
CA THR A 137 -15.98 10.75 -8.66
C THR A 137 -15.73 9.42 -7.94
N ASP A 138 -14.52 9.18 -7.43
CA ASP A 138 -14.22 7.95 -6.67
C ASP A 138 -14.67 8.09 -5.22
N ARG A 139 -15.88 7.60 -4.93
CA ARG A 139 -16.47 7.65 -3.60
C ARG A 139 -15.62 6.89 -2.55
N ARG A 140 -15.00 5.76 -2.91
CA ARG A 140 -14.17 4.99 -1.98
C ARG A 140 -12.97 5.80 -1.50
N MET A 141 -12.33 6.51 -2.43
CA MET A 141 -11.19 7.38 -2.10
C MET A 141 -11.61 8.62 -1.33
N ARG A 142 -12.75 9.23 -1.70
CA ARG A 142 -13.37 10.36 -0.99
C ARG A 142 -13.65 10.02 0.47
N GLU A 143 -14.17 8.81 0.73
CA GLU A 143 -14.57 8.37 2.07
C GLU A 143 -13.44 7.66 2.83
N ALA A 144 -12.25 7.52 2.26
CA ALA A 144 -11.14 6.75 2.83
C ALA A 144 -10.73 7.16 4.25
N LYS A 145 -10.95 8.44 4.61
CA LYS A 145 -10.59 9.02 5.91
C LYS A 145 -11.78 9.65 6.64
N ILE A 146 -12.96 9.09 6.45
CA ILE A 146 -14.16 9.52 7.20
C ILE A 146 -14.31 8.70 8.49
N GLY A 147 -14.80 9.34 9.54
CA GLY A 147 -15.06 8.69 10.83
C GLY A 147 -13.79 8.29 11.59
N ALA A 148 -13.83 7.15 12.24
CA ALA A 148 -12.73 6.64 13.06
C ALA A 148 -11.71 5.80 12.24
N TRP A 149 -11.46 6.17 10.99
CA TRP A 149 -10.56 5.46 10.08
C TRP A 149 -9.16 5.18 10.68
N TYR A 150 -8.69 6.02 11.58
CA TYR A 150 -7.40 5.86 12.26
C TYR A 150 -7.36 4.65 13.20
N ASN A 151 -8.50 4.10 13.61
CA ASN A 151 -8.58 2.87 14.38
C ASN A 151 -8.50 1.64 13.46
N ASP A 152 -9.29 1.64 12.38
CA ASP A 152 -9.45 0.48 11.50
C ASP A 152 -8.39 0.43 10.39
N HIS A 153 -7.97 1.61 9.90
CA HIS A 153 -7.06 1.77 8.78
C HIS A 153 -5.93 2.80 9.07
N PRO A 154 -5.15 2.64 10.15
CA PRO A 154 -4.15 3.65 10.57
C PRO A 154 -3.09 3.91 9.49
N HIS A 155 -2.79 2.93 8.63
CA HIS A 155 -1.85 3.07 7.51
C HIS A 155 -2.25 4.18 6.52
N ARG A 156 -3.54 4.52 6.38
CA ARG A 156 -4.01 5.61 5.53
C ARG A 156 -3.49 6.99 5.94
N GLY A 157 -3.04 7.14 7.19
CA GLY A 157 -2.37 8.35 7.67
C GLY A 157 -1.02 8.64 7.01
N LEU A 158 -0.44 7.67 6.29
CA LEU A 158 0.85 7.81 5.61
C LEU A 158 0.77 8.51 4.26
N ALA A 159 -0.40 8.61 3.64
CA ALA A 159 -0.59 9.30 2.38
C ALA A 159 -1.49 10.53 2.52
N ASN A 160 -1.15 11.61 1.84
CA ASN A 160 -2.10 12.68 1.53
C ASN A 160 -2.97 12.20 0.37
N ASN A 161 -4.29 12.24 0.56
CA ASN A 161 -5.23 11.92 -0.50
C ASN A 161 -5.51 13.20 -1.29
N SER A 162 -5.34 13.14 -2.61
CA SER A 162 -5.53 14.27 -3.51
C SER A 162 -6.37 13.84 -4.71
N VAL A 163 -7.23 14.75 -5.15
CA VAL A 163 -8.03 14.54 -6.36
C VAL A 163 -7.31 15.17 -7.54
N ALA A 164 -7.23 14.42 -8.65
CA ALA A 164 -6.69 14.93 -9.89
C ALA A 164 -7.83 15.46 -10.78
N TYR A 165 -7.76 16.73 -11.15
CA TYR A 165 -8.64 17.33 -12.14
C TYR A 165 -7.96 17.34 -13.50
N THR A 166 -8.56 16.68 -14.48
CA THR A 166 -8.12 16.74 -15.88
C THR A 166 -8.82 17.87 -16.64
N GLU A 167 -9.95 18.31 -16.13
CA GLU A 167 -10.76 19.42 -16.65
C GLU A 167 -11.47 20.11 -15.46
N LYS A 168 -12.04 21.29 -15.71
CA LYS A 168 -12.81 21.99 -14.69
C LYS A 168 -14.06 21.19 -14.34
N PRO A 169 -14.25 20.77 -13.08
CA PRO A 169 -15.44 20.05 -12.67
C PRO A 169 -16.67 20.95 -12.71
N ASP A 170 -17.85 20.35 -12.84
CA ASP A 170 -19.10 21.07 -12.59
C ASP A 170 -19.23 21.46 -11.11
N SER A 171 -20.08 22.44 -10.82
CA SER A 171 -20.23 23.00 -9.49
C SER A 171 -20.79 21.99 -8.48
N GLU A 172 -21.67 21.08 -8.91
CA GLU A 172 -22.30 20.07 -8.05
C GLU A 172 -21.25 19.07 -7.58
N THR A 173 -20.51 18.46 -8.51
CA THR A 173 -19.43 17.51 -8.23
C THR A 173 -18.36 18.13 -7.34
N PHE A 174 -17.97 19.38 -7.61
CA PHE A 174 -17.00 20.09 -6.77
C PHE A 174 -17.52 20.31 -5.34
N MET A 175 -18.78 20.73 -5.19
CA MET A 175 -19.38 20.98 -3.87
C MET A 175 -19.55 19.70 -3.06
N GLU A 176 -19.85 18.57 -3.70
CA GLU A 176 -19.89 17.27 -3.01
C GLU A 176 -18.54 16.90 -2.41
N GLU A 177 -17.45 17.08 -3.15
CA GLU A 177 -16.09 16.83 -2.66
C GLU A 177 -15.75 17.78 -1.52
N TRP A 178 -16.01 19.07 -1.68
CA TRP A 178 -15.76 20.07 -0.65
C TRP A 178 -16.53 19.78 0.64
N LEU A 179 -17.80 19.43 0.54
CA LEU A 179 -18.62 19.04 1.71
C LEU A 179 -18.09 17.78 2.39
N SER A 180 -17.58 16.82 1.62
CA SER A 180 -16.94 15.60 2.17
C SER A 180 -15.70 15.95 3.00
N LEU A 181 -14.82 16.82 2.49
CA LEU A 181 -13.65 17.31 3.22
C LEU A 181 -14.02 18.05 4.50
N VAL A 182 -15.02 18.94 4.43
CA VAL A 182 -15.51 19.66 5.63
C VAL A 182 -16.04 18.70 6.68
N LYS A 183 -16.83 17.68 6.28
CA LYS A 183 -17.40 16.69 7.20
C LYS A 183 -16.33 15.77 7.81
N SER A 184 -15.32 15.40 7.05
CA SER A 184 -14.21 14.56 7.52
C SER A 184 -13.20 15.33 8.37
N LYS A 185 -13.26 16.65 8.38
CA LYS A 185 -12.27 17.54 9.02
C LYS A 185 -10.84 17.29 8.51
N SER A 186 -10.70 16.93 7.24
CA SER A 186 -9.44 16.70 6.56
C SER A 186 -9.10 17.84 5.60
#